data_9d2d6a98023cf9a8eccfde2ee4682301
#
_entry.id   9d2d6a98023cf9a8eccfde2ee4682301
#
_cell.length_a   1.000
_cell.length_b   1.000
_cell.length_c   1.000
_cell.angle_alpha   90.00
_cell.angle_beta   90.00
_cell.angle_gamma   90.00
#
_symmetry.space_group_name_H-M   'P 1'
#
loop_
_entity.id
_entity.type
_entity.pdbx_description
1 polymer ?
#
loop_
_entity_poly.entity_id
_entity_poly.type
_entity_poly.pdbx_seq_one_letter_code
_entity_poly.pdbx_strand_id
1 'polypeptide(L)'
;MVRTRVLLLGGSGRFGEYAARCLVRSDRVSEIGLAGRNQEMLKRRVAEIGDKAHSVPVDIQDTDRLASVAEKYDIVVNAAGPEWETLLPALRAAIDAGVDYCDLGADARVAERQLELDSQARDRGVAAVIGIGYDPGIDNLLVMHALKRFDSVDDIKFRFQLALPDELMLEAVNAFSSSARVDSSWQLVMSNVKGPVRVYRDGSWISVNPLDHGIDLEMTDGSIKTAYPVEAPELITIPRCVPQVRNVSCVFTITPPEMSKLVYREAERISRGEVSVKEASRSFLETLARNREFWLTGKAPGWDMRIVMTGWKDGRQARYACWPIRIASTSIPLAVAALTILRGDVSMRGVFPPEACFEPMSFFEEVALYMPPEDQDKPLYGESMTWM
;
A
#
# COMPACT_ATOMS: atom_id res chain seq x y z
N MET A 1 31.99 -3.71 5.64
CA MET A 1 30.54 -3.73 5.40
C MET A 1 30.31 -4.41 4.06
N VAL A 2 29.38 -5.37 4.00
CA VAL A 2 28.96 -5.98 2.74
C VAL A 2 28.24 -4.87 1.94
N ARG A 3 28.69 -4.63 0.74
CA ARG A 3 28.05 -3.67 -0.18
C ARG A 3 26.87 -4.36 -0.85
N THR A 4 25.69 -3.78 -0.76
CA THR A 4 24.45 -4.36 -1.31
C THR A 4 23.97 -3.59 -2.53
N ARG A 5 23.41 -4.34 -3.49
CA ARG A 5 22.88 -3.85 -4.76
C ARG A 5 21.37 -4.03 -4.79
N VAL A 6 20.64 -2.98 -5.13
CA VAL A 6 19.19 -2.95 -5.16
C VAL A 6 18.71 -2.85 -6.61
N LEU A 7 17.81 -3.72 -7.04
CA LEU A 7 17.07 -3.57 -8.30
C LEU A 7 15.70 -2.94 -7.98
N LEU A 8 15.49 -1.70 -8.39
CA LEU A 8 14.26 -0.96 -8.14
C LEU A 8 13.39 -0.91 -9.41
N LEU A 9 12.35 -1.74 -9.44
CA LEU A 9 11.35 -1.75 -10.50
C LEU A 9 10.42 -0.54 -10.36
N GLY A 10 10.07 0.08 -11.49
CA GLY A 10 9.29 1.32 -11.48
C GLY A 10 10.12 2.55 -11.09
N GLY A 11 11.45 2.48 -11.14
CA GLY A 11 12.37 3.53 -10.73
C GLY A 11 12.20 4.88 -11.44
N SER A 12 11.52 4.93 -12.59
CA SER A 12 11.16 6.18 -13.28
C SER A 12 9.88 6.83 -12.77
N GLY A 13 9.05 6.12 -12.00
CA GLY A 13 7.79 6.59 -11.44
C GLY A 13 7.97 7.39 -10.14
N ARG A 14 6.89 8.06 -9.71
CA ARG A 14 6.88 8.87 -8.47
C ARG A 14 7.25 8.06 -7.22
N PHE A 15 6.65 6.88 -7.05
CA PHE A 15 6.96 6.03 -5.90
C PHE A 15 8.38 5.46 -5.96
N GLY A 16 8.82 5.00 -7.13
CA GLY A 16 10.19 4.50 -7.31
C GLY A 16 11.24 5.59 -7.08
N GLU A 17 11.00 6.81 -7.56
CA GLU A 17 11.89 7.94 -7.27
C GLU A 17 12.07 8.16 -5.77
N TYR A 18 10.96 8.22 -5.03
CA TYR A 18 11.02 8.49 -3.60
C TYR A 18 11.72 7.34 -2.86
N ALA A 19 11.44 6.09 -3.23
CA ALA A 19 12.15 4.93 -2.68
C ALA A 19 13.66 5.00 -2.97
N ALA A 20 14.06 5.35 -4.20
CA ALA A 20 15.47 5.51 -4.56
C ALA A 20 16.17 6.58 -3.71
N ARG A 21 15.51 7.74 -3.50
CA ARG A 21 16.04 8.82 -2.65
C ARG A 21 16.23 8.38 -1.18
N CYS A 22 15.37 7.51 -0.67
CA CYS A 22 15.56 6.92 0.65
C CYS A 22 16.73 5.92 0.66
N LEU A 23 16.77 5.00 -0.29
CA LEU A 23 17.77 3.94 -0.36
C LEU A 23 19.21 4.47 -0.52
N VAL A 24 19.43 5.50 -1.36
CA VAL A 24 20.79 6.07 -1.56
C VAL A 24 21.37 6.73 -0.30
N ARG A 25 20.53 7.11 0.66
CA ARG A 25 20.98 7.67 1.96
C ARG A 25 21.64 6.63 2.85
N SER A 26 21.39 5.34 2.61
CA SER A 26 22.00 4.26 3.37
C SER A 26 23.41 3.97 2.89
N ASP A 27 24.38 3.90 3.81
CA ASP A 27 25.77 3.51 3.53
C ASP A 27 25.90 2.02 3.13
N ARG A 28 24.89 1.21 3.42
CA ARG A 28 24.83 -0.19 3.01
C ARG A 28 24.58 -0.34 1.52
N VAL A 29 23.76 0.54 0.95
CA VAL A 29 23.44 0.50 -0.48
C VAL A 29 24.58 1.09 -1.27
N SER A 30 25.26 0.24 -2.03
CA SER A 30 26.36 0.65 -2.91
C SER A 30 25.89 1.01 -4.30
N GLU A 31 24.80 0.42 -4.75
CA GLU A 31 24.32 0.54 -6.13
C GLU A 31 22.79 0.35 -6.21
N ILE A 32 22.12 1.15 -7.04
CA ILE A 32 20.69 1.02 -7.33
C ILE A 32 20.50 0.97 -8.84
N GLY A 33 20.02 -0.17 -9.35
CA GLY A 33 19.55 -0.31 -10.72
C GLY A 33 18.11 0.20 -10.82
N LEU A 34 17.90 1.36 -11.42
CA LEU A 34 16.56 1.87 -11.70
C LEU A 34 16.00 1.17 -12.95
N ALA A 35 15.03 0.29 -12.75
CA ALA A 35 14.52 -0.58 -13.78
C ALA A 35 13.18 -0.13 -14.35
N GLY A 36 13.00 -0.29 -15.66
CA GLY A 36 11.77 0.05 -16.37
C GLY A 36 11.96 0.09 -17.88
N ARG A 37 10.87 0.37 -18.62
CA ARG A 37 10.87 0.34 -20.09
C ARG A 37 11.34 1.65 -20.74
N ASN A 38 11.08 2.79 -20.11
CA ASN A 38 11.39 4.10 -20.69
C ASN A 38 12.82 4.53 -20.34
N GLN A 39 13.75 4.27 -21.26
CA GLN A 39 15.18 4.56 -21.08
C GLN A 39 15.47 6.05 -20.84
N GLU A 40 14.75 6.95 -21.49
CA GLU A 40 14.96 8.39 -21.35
C GLU A 40 14.57 8.87 -19.93
N MET A 41 13.43 8.41 -19.45
CA MET A 41 12.98 8.71 -18.08
C MET A 41 13.94 8.10 -17.06
N LEU A 42 14.45 6.89 -17.29
CA LEU A 42 15.42 6.26 -16.40
C LEU A 42 16.73 7.07 -16.34
N LYS A 43 17.28 7.48 -17.49
CA LYS A 43 18.50 8.32 -17.54
C LYS A 43 18.32 9.64 -16.79
N ARG A 44 17.17 10.30 -17.01
CA ARG A 44 16.84 11.52 -16.27
C ARG A 44 16.81 11.27 -14.76
N ARG A 45 16.15 10.20 -14.33
CA ARG A 45 16.04 9.85 -12.93
C ARG A 45 17.38 9.49 -12.30
N VAL A 46 18.25 8.77 -13.03
CA VAL A 46 19.62 8.49 -12.60
C VAL A 46 20.39 9.78 -12.32
N ALA A 47 20.28 10.78 -13.22
CA ALA A 47 20.95 12.07 -13.01
C ALA A 47 20.44 12.82 -11.77
N GLU A 48 19.17 12.65 -11.42
CA GLU A 48 18.55 13.27 -10.23
C GLU A 48 18.89 12.54 -8.92
N ILE A 49 19.11 11.22 -8.96
CA ILE A 49 19.45 10.39 -7.78
C ILE A 49 20.93 10.43 -7.47
N GLY A 50 21.80 10.46 -8.48
CA GLY A 50 23.25 10.58 -8.32
C GLY A 50 24.02 9.27 -8.53
N ASP A 51 25.29 9.26 -8.10
CA ASP A 51 26.33 8.29 -8.51
C ASP A 51 26.06 6.83 -8.14
N LYS A 52 25.22 6.57 -7.13
CA LYS A 52 24.84 5.20 -6.77
C LYS A 52 23.79 4.60 -7.74
N ALA A 53 23.16 5.41 -8.60
CA ALA A 53 22.10 4.98 -9.48
C ALA A 53 22.59 4.74 -10.91
N HIS A 54 22.02 3.73 -11.56
CA HIS A 54 22.20 3.50 -13.00
C HIS A 54 20.90 2.99 -13.62
N SER A 55 20.76 3.11 -14.94
CA SER A 55 19.56 2.69 -15.66
C SER A 55 19.61 1.21 -16.05
N VAL A 56 18.51 0.50 -15.84
CA VAL A 56 18.34 -0.92 -16.19
C VAL A 56 17.10 -1.06 -17.08
N PRO A 57 17.27 -1.01 -18.41
CA PRO A 57 16.16 -1.19 -19.33
C PRO A 57 15.67 -2.64 -19.30
N VAL A 58 14.48 -2.88 -18.74
CA VAL A 58 13.84 -4.19 -18.67
C VAL A 58 12.32 -4.03 -18.66
N ASP A 59 11.62 -4.96 -19.31
CA ASP A 59 10.17 -5.12 -19.17
C ASP A 59 9.88 -6.18 -18.12
N ILE A 60 9.02 -5.84 -17.15
CA ILE A 60 8.58 -6.75 -16.08
C ILE A 60 7.84 -7.96 -16.66
N GLN A 61 7.21 -7.83 -17.83
CA GLN A 61 6.51 -8.92 -18.52
C GLN A 61 7.48 -9.95 -19.13
N ASP A 62 8.72 -9.59 -19.38
CA ASP A 62 9.78 -10.52 -19.80
C ASP A 62 10.43 -11.11 -18.54
N THR A 63 9.76 -12.09 -17.94
CA THR A 63 10.12 -12.65 -16.63
C THR A 63 11.48 -13.35 -16.65
N ASP A 64 11.85 -14.01 -17.75
CA ASP A 64 13.14 -14.71 -17.88
C ASP A 64 14.30 -13.70 -17.92
N ARG A 65 14.14 -12.63 -18.70
CA ARG A 65 15.10 -11.53 -18.72
C ARG A 65 15.18 -10.81 -17.39
N LEU A 66 14.04 -10.58 -16.75
CA LEU A 66 13.98 -9.93 -15.43
C LEU A 66 14.70 -10.78 -14.38
N ALA A 67 14.51 -12.10 -14.36
CA ALA A 67 15.21 -13.01 -13.47
C ALA A 67 16.73 -12.95 -13.70
N SER A 68 17.19 -13.04 -14.95
CA SER A 68 18.61 -12.93 -15.29
C SER A 68 19.22 -11.57 -14.91
N VAL A 69 18.42 -10.50 -14.89
CA VAL A 69 18.85 -9.19 -14.40
C VAL A 69 18.92 -9.19 -12.88
N ALA A 70 17.89 -9.73 -12.21
CA ALA A 70 17.76 -9.77 -10.76
C ALA A 70 18.90 -10.53 -10.07
N GLU A 71 19.45 -11.60 -10.69
CA GLU A 71 20.61 -12.36 -10.19
C GLU A 71 21.83 -11.49 -9.88
N LYS A 72 21.92 -10.29 -10.44
CA LYS A 72 23.04 -9.35 -10.21
C LYS A 72 22.84 -8.47 -8.98
N TYR A 73 21.71 -8.59 -8.30
CA TYR A 73 21.31 -7.76 -7.18
C TYR A 73 21.03 -8.61 -5.95
N ASP A 74 21.01 -7.96 -4.80
CA ASP A 74 20.78 -8.64 -3.51
C ASP A 74 19.31 -8.57 -3.10
N ILE A 75 18.54 -7.63 -3.68
CA ILE A 75 17.10 -7.50 -3.47
C ILE A 75 16.43 -6.86 -4.69
N VAL A 76 15.19 -7.28 -4.96
CA VAL A 76 14.26 -6.62 -5.88
C VAL A 76 13.24 -5.83 -5.08
N VAL A 77 13.18 -4.51 -5.31
CA VAL A 77 12.20 -3.60 -4.71
C VAL A 77 11.23 -3.18 -5.79
N ASN A 78 9.93 -3.46 -5.61
CA ASN A 78 8.96 -3.21 -6.66
C ASN A 78 7.99 -2.07 -6.29
N ALA A 79 8.13 -0.94 -6.99
CA ALA A 79 7.24 0.20 -6.96
C ALA A 79 6.55 0.45 -8.31
N ALA A 80 6.49 -0.57 -9.18
CA ALA A 80 5.91 -0.47 -10.51
C ALA A 80 4.41 -0.79 -10.47
N GLY A 81 3.64 -0.07 -11.28
CA GLY A 81 2.21 -0.31 -11.50
C GLY A 81 1.87 -0.42 -13.00
N PRO A 82 0.66 -0.87 -13.33
CA PRO A 82 -0.41 -1.28 -12.41
C PRO A 82 -0.12 -2.62 -11.73
N GLU A 83 -0.61 -2.81 -10.51
CA GLU A 83 -0.25 -3.92 -9.63
C GLU A 83 -0.59 -5.29 -10.22
N TRP A 84 -1.78 -5.44 -10.80
CA TRP A 84 -2.23 -6.69 -11.44
C TRP A 84 -1.40 -7.13 -12.65
N GLU A 85 -0.59 -6.22 -13.21
CA GLU A 85 0.33 -6.53 -14.31
C GLU A 85 1.77 -6.76 -13.82
N THR A 86 2.17 -6.13 -12.71
CA THR A 86 3.60 -6.01 -12.36
C THR A 86 4.03 -6.85 -11.16
N LEU A 87 3.16 -7.03 -10.14
CA LEU A 87 3.59 -7.64 -8.87
C LEU A 87 3.91 -9.13 -9.00
N LEU A 88 3.00 -9.91 -9.60
CA LEU A 88 3.23 -11.35 -9.76
C LEU A 88 4.41 -11.69 -10.67
N PRO A 89 4.55 -11.08 -11.87
CA PRO A 89 5.72 -11.34 -12.71
C PRO A 89 7.05 -10.97 -12.02
N ALA A 90 7.08 -9.84 -11.31
CA ALA A 90 8.27 -9.40 -10.59
C ALA A 90 8.64 -10.33 -9.44
N LEU A 91 7.67 -10.77 -8.64
CA LEU A 91 7.89 -11.72 -7.55
C LEU A 91 8.39 -13.07 -8.07
N ARG A 92 7.79 -13.60 -9.15
CA ARG A 92 8.25 -14.84 -9.78
C ARG A 92 9.69 -14.73 -10.26
N ALA A 93 10.03 -13.65 -10.96
CA ALA A 93 11.39 -13.41 -11.43
C ALA A 93 12.40 -13.32 -10.27
N ALA A 94 12.02 -12.68 -9.14
CA ALA A 94 12.87 -12.63 -7.94
C ALA A 94 13.06 -14.03 -7.32
N ILE A 95 11.98 -14.83 -7.22
CA ILE A 95 12.05 -16.22 -6.72
C ILE A 95 12.93 -17.08 -7.63
N ASP A 96 12.75 -17.00 -8.96
CA ASP A 96 13.55 -17.76 -9.93
C ASP A 96 15.04 -17.38 -9.86
N ALA A 97 15.33 -16.12 -9.64
CA ALA A 97 16.70 -15.62 -9.43
C ALA A 97 17.29 -15.98 -8.04
N GLY A 98 16.45 -16.41 -7.07
CA GLY A 98 16.88 -16.65 -5.69
C GLY A 98 17.23 -15.36 -4.93
N VAL A 99 16.54 -14.26 -5.23
CA VAL A 99 16.80 -12.91 -4.73
C VAL A 99 15.65 -12.43 -3.88
N ASP A 100 15.94 -11.80 -2.74
CA ASP A 100 14.94 -11.26 -1.83
C ASP A 100 14.06 -10.19 -2.51
N TYR A 101 12.86 -9.97 -2.00
CA TYR A 101 11.83 -9.13 -2.64
C TYR A 101 11.01 -8.32 -1.66
N CYS A 102 10.62 -7.10 -2.04
CA CYS A 102 9.53 -6.37 -1.39
C CYS A 102 8.76 -5.47 -2.36
N ASP A 103 7.47 -5.20 -2.07
CA ASP A 103 6.61 -4.37 -2.92
C ASP A 103 5.59 -3.51 -2.16
N LEU A 104 4.92 -2.59 -2.91
CA LEU A 104 3.86 -1.69 -2.45
C LEU A 104 2.44 -2.22 -2.73
N GLY A 105 2.25 -3.53 -2.92
CA GLY A 105 0.98 -4.08 -3.36
C GLY A 105 -0.20 -3.76 -2.44
N ALA A 106 -1.28 -3.20 -3.01
CA ALA A 106 -2.52 -2.84 -2.31
C ALA A 106 -3.79 -3.45 -2.96
N ASP A 107 -3.64 -4.36 -3.91
CA ASP A 107 -4.74 -5.17 -4.45
C ASP A 107 -4.82 -6.51 -3.71
N ALA A 108 -5.93 -6.76 -3.01
CA ALA A 108 -6.14 -7.97 -2.21
C ALA A 108 -6.06 -9.26 -3.02
N ARG A 109 -6.53 -9.25 -4.28
CA ARG A 109 -6.52 -10.43 -5.16
C ARG A 109 -5.11 -10.75 -5.64
N VAL A 110 -4.31 -9.71 -5.86
CA VAL A 110 -2.89 -9.88 -6.21
C VAL A 110 -2.12 -10.39 -5.00
N ALA A 111 -2.33 -9.82 -3.81
CA ALA A 111 -1.71 -10.27 -2.57
C ALA A 111 -2.01 -11.77 -2.28
N GLU A 112 -3.25 -12.21 -2.47
CA GLU A 112 -3.63 -13.62 -2.31
C GLU A 112 -2.84 -14.53 -3.26
N ARG A 113 -2.72 -14.17 -4.54
CA ARG A 113 -1.93 -14.92 -5.52
C ARG A 113 -0.42 -14.87 -5.25
N GLN A 114 0.08 -13.79 -4.68
CA GLN A 114 1.48 -13.72 -4.24
C GLN A 114 1.75 -14.67 -3.08
N LEU A 115 0.84 -14.77 -2.11
CA LEU A 115 0.94 -15.72 -0.99
C LEU A 115 0.91 -17.20 -1.44
N GLU A 116 0.31 -17.53 -2.59
CA GLU A 116 0.36 -18.87 -3.18
C GLU A 116 1.79 -19.29 -3.60
N LEU A 117 2.69 -18.33 -3.78
CA LEU A 117 4.10 -18.60 -4.15
C LEU A 117 5.00 -18.87 -2.92
N ASP A 118 4.45 -18.89 -1.70
CA ASP A 118 5.20 -19.03 -0.45
C ASP A 118 6.12 -20.26 -0.42
N SER A 119 5.62 -21.44 -0.82
CA SER A 119 6.45 -22.66 -0.86
C SER A 119 7.61 -22.53 -1.86
N GLN A 120 7.36 -21.96 -3.03
CA GLN A 120 8.38 -21.78 -4.06
C GLN A 120 9.49 -20.81 -3.56
N ALA A 121 9.10 -19.72 -2.91
CA ALA A 121 10.04 -18.77 -2.32
C ALA A 121 10.87 -19.42 -1.20
N ARG A 122 10.24 -20.24 -0.33
CA ARG A 122 10.96 -21.02 0.69
C ARG A 122 11.97 -21.97 0.11
N ASP A 123 11.60 -22.73 -0.90
CA ASP A 123 12.48 -23.72 -1.54
C ASP A 123 13.71 -23.04 -2.18
N ARG A 124 13.56 -21.78 -2.60
CA ARG A 124 14.63 -20.95 -3.17
C ARG A 124 15.40 -20.12 -2.15
N GLY A 125 15.00 -20.18 -0.87
CA GLY A 125 15.63 -19.40 0.21
C GLY A 125 15.35 -17.89 0.15
N VAL A 126 14.27 -17.47 -0.55
CA VAL A 126 13.90 -16.07 -0.76
C VAL A 126 13.02 -15.56 0.38
N ALA A 127 13.30 -14.37 0.88
CA ALA A 127 12.43 -13.58 1.74
C ALA A 127 11.66 -12.57 0.87
N ALA A 128 10.34 -12.71 0.76
CA ALA A 128 9.50 -11.83 -0.01
C ALA A 128 8.44 -11.16 0.87
N VAL A 129 8.60 -9.86 1.13
CA VAL A 129 7.65 -9.04 1.88
C VAL A 129 6.72 -8.33 0.91
N ILE A 130 5.44 -8.67 0.93
CA ILE A 130 4.44 -8.07 0.04
C ILE A 130 3.60 -7.03 0.78
N GLY A 131 3.20 -5.98 0.07
CA GLY A 131 2.31 -4.96 0.62
C GLY A 131 2.92 -4.15 1.75
N ILE A 132 4.13 -3.60 1.58
CA ILE A 132 4.77 -2.76 2.60
C ILE A 132 4.81 -1.29 2.17
N GLY A 133 3.70 -0.61 2.40
CA GLY A 133 3.51 0.83 2.18
C GLY A 133 2.90 1.51 3.40
N TYR A 134 2.05 2.47 3.13
CA TYR A 134 1.27 3.16 4.16
C TYR A 134 0.01 2.34 4.51
N ASP A 135 -0.72 1.88 3.48
CA ASP A 135 -1.88 1.00 3.50
C ASP A 135 -1.87 0.13 2.20
N PRO A 136 -1.56 -1.16 2.35
CA PRO A 136 -1.11 -1.92 3.51
C PRO A 136 0.32 -1.60 3.94
N GLY A 137 0.65 -1.99 5.16
CA GLY A 137 2.00 -1.95 5.72
C GLY A 137 2.05 -1.31 7.10
N ILE A 138 2.07 0.02 7.19
CA ILE A 138 2.10 0.73 8.48
C ILE A 138 0.85 0.42 9.31
N ASP A 139 -0.30 0.33 8.70
CA ASP A 139 -1.56 -0.01 9.35
C ASP A 139 -1.56 -1.46 9.88
N ASN A 140 -1.04 -2.42 9.11
CA ASN A 140 -0.84 -3.79 9.57
C ASN A 140 0.05 -3.83 10.81
N LEU A 141 1.17 -3.09 10.81
CA LEU A 141 2.07 -3.01 11.95
C LEU A 141 1.43 -2.30 13.16
N LEU A 142 0.57 -1.31 12.92
CA LEU A 142 -0.23 -0.69 13.99
C LEU A 142 -1.20 -1.69 14.63
N VAL A 143 -1.81 -2.59 13.85
CA VAL A 143 -2.60 -3.69 14.40
C VAL A 143 -1.76 -4.57 15.32
N MET A 144 -0.56 -5.00 14.88
CA MET A 144 0.31 -5.83 15.70
C MET A 144 0.77 -5.13 16.99
N HIS A 145 1.03 -3.82 16.93
CA HIS A 145 1.30 -3.01 18.11
C HIS A 145 0.09 -2.96 19.05
N ALA A 146 -1.10 -2.71 18.51
CA ALA A 146 -2.34 -2.57 19.26
C ALA A 146 -2.78 -3.89 19.93
N LEU A 147 -2.50 -5.05 19.32
CA LEU A 147 -2.79 -6.37 19.92
C LEU A 147 -2.20 -6.53 21.32
N LYS A 148 -1.05 -5.93 21.60
CA LYS A 148 -0.41 -5.95 22.91
C LYS A 148 -1.25 -5.29 24.02
N ARG A 149 -2.29 -4.51 23.66
CA ARG A 149 -3.21 -3.84 24.58
C ARG A 149 -4.38 -4.73 25.03
N PHE A 150 -4.58 -5.89 24.41
CA PHE A 150 -5.71 -6.77 24.63
C PHE A 150 -5.27 -8.15 25.15
N ASP A 151 -6.18 -8.82 25.87
CA ASP A 151 -6.06 -10.24 26.18
C ASP A 151 -6.69 -11.08 25.05
N SER A 152 -7.75 -10.55 24.41
CA SER A 152 -8.32 -11.10 23.18
C SER A 152 -8.95 -9.99 22.34
N VAL A 153 -8.90 -10.13 21.00
CA VAL A 153 -9.49 -9.19 20.05
C VAL A 153 -10.60 -9.89 19.27
N ASP A 154 -11.78 -9.26 19.24
CA ASP A 154 -12.93 -9.75 18.51
C ASP A 154 -13.03 -9.12 17.11
N ASP A 155 -12.84 -7.79 17.02
CA ASP A 155 -13.03 -7.03 15.79
C ASP A 155 -11.84 -6.13 15.50
N ILE A 156 -11.45 -6.08 14.22
CA ILE A 156 -10.48 -5.13 13.67
C ILE A 156 -11.14 -4.45 12.48
N LYS A 157 -11.24 -3.12 12.53
CA LYS A 157 -11.84 -2.32 11.47
C LYS A 157 -10.87 -1.26 10.99
N PHE A 158 -10.49 -1.36 9.72
CA PHE A 158 -9.76 -0.32 9.01
C PHE A 158 -10.74 0.68 8.42
N ARG A 159 -10.50 1.96 8.65
CA ARG A 159 -11.30 3.07 8.15
C ARG A 159 -10.41 3.97 7.30
N PHE A 160 -10.65 3.98 6.02
CA PHE A 160 -9.92 4.80 5.06
C PHE A 160 -10.76 5.98 4.60
N GLN A 161 -10.24 7.18 4.77
CA GLN A 161 -10.80 8.38 4.16
C GLN A 161 -9.79 8.98 3.20
N LEU A 162 -10.13 9.03 1.93
CA LEU A 162 -9.36 9.74 0.93
C LEU A 162 -9.86 11.18 0.84
N ALA A 163 -9.03 12.13 1.27
CA ALA A 163 -9.25 13.56 1.12
C ALA A 163 -7.97 14.17 0.53
N LEU A 164 -7.86 14.14 -0.80
CA LEU A 164 -6.67 14.66 -1.47
C LEU A 164 -6.62 16.19 -1.40
N PRO A 165 -5.43 16.76 -1.18
CA PRO A 165 -5.19 18.19 -1.36
C PRO A 165 -5.63 18.67 -2.73
N ASP A 166 -6.18 19.89 -2.78
CA ASP A 166 -6.63 20.49 -4.03
C ASP A 166 -5.50 20.50 -5.08
N GLU A 167 -4.24 20.71 -4.66
CA GLU A 167 -3.07 20.68 -5.53
C GLU A 167 -2.83 19.30 -6.17
N LEU A 168 -2.93 18.21 -5.39
CA LEU A 168 -2.77 16.85 -5.90
C LEU A 168 -3.91 16.44 -6.82
N MET A 169 -5.12 16.90 -6.54
CA MET A 169 -6.27 16.69 -7.41
C MET A 169 -6.10 17.46 -8.73
N LEU A 170 -5.64 18.70 -8.65
CA LEU A 170 -5.33 19.51 -9.84
C LEU A 170 -4.23 18.88 -10.68
N GLU A 171 -3.17 18.38 -10.05
CA GLU A 171 -2.10 17.65 -10.73
C GLU A 171 -2.65 16.42 -11.48
N ALA A 172 -3.43 15.57 -10.80
CA ALA A 172 -4.03 14.38 -11.40
C ALA A 172 -4.94 14.71 -12.59
N VAL A 173 -5.82 15.71 -12.45
CA VAL A 173 -6.74 16.17 -13.50
C VAL A 173 -5.99 16.81 -14.66
N ASN A 174 -4.94 17.60 -14.39
CA ASN A 174 -4.14 18.23 -15.43
C ASN A 174 -3.30 17.20 -16.20
N ALA A 175 -2.69 16.24 -15.51
CA ALA A 175 -1.95 15.13 -16.12
C ALA A 175 -2.86 14.31 -17.04
N PHE A 176 -4.06 13.98 -16.58
CA PHE A 176 -5.08 13.33 -17.39
C PHE A 176 -5.48 14.19 -18.63
N SER A 177 -5.78 15.47 -18.42
CA SER A 177 -6.22 16.37 -19.48
C SER A 177 -5.16 16.59 -20.58
N SER A 178 -3.87 16.54 -20.20
CA SER A 178 -2.76 16.74 -21.14
C SER A 178 -2.35 15.48 -21.91
N SER A 179 -2.51 14.30 -21.33
CA SER A 179 -1.99 13.04 -21.90
C SER A 179 -3.08 11.98 -22.14
N ALA A 180 -4.31 12.20 -21.68
CA ALA A 180 -5.38 11.20 -21.60
C ALA A 180 -4.98 9.90 -20.89
N ARG A 181 -3.88 9.93 -20.12
CA ARG A 181 -3.38 8.80 -19.39
C ARG A 181 -4.12 8.67 -18.07
N VAL A 182 -4.65 7.48 -17.81
CA VAL A 182 -5.28 7.14 -16.55
C VAL A 182 -4.20 6.62 -15.60
N ASP A 183 -4.04 7.28 -14.46
CA ASP A 183 -3.10 6.88 -13.42
C ASP A 183 -3.50 5.52 -12.81
N SER A 184 -2.52 4.70 -12.45
CA SER A 184 -2.76 3.37 -11.87
C SER A 184 -3.41 3.45 -10.49
N SER A 185 -3.17 4.50 -9.73
CA SER A 185 -3.77 4.70 -8.40
C SER A 185 -5.29 4.83 -8.48
N TRP A 186 -5.84 5.57 -9.48
CA TRP A 186 -7.28 5.65 -9.68
C TRP A 186 -7.88 4.33 -10.17
N GLN A 187 -7.14 3.58 -10.96
CA GLN A 187 -7.55 2.25 -11.37
C GLN A 187 -7.59 1.29 -10.17
N LEU A 188 -6.64 1.40 -9.24
CA LEU A 188 -6.63 0.64 -8.00
C LEU A 188 -7.85 0.99 -7.13
N VAL A 189 -8.12 2.26 -6.88
CA VAL A 189 -9.32 2.69 -6.16
C VAL A 189 -10.58 2.07 -6.76
N MET A 190 -10.77 2.17 -8.08
CA MET A 190 -11.93 1.58 -8.76
C MET A 190 -11.96 0.06 -8.67
N SER A 191 -10.79 -0.61 -8.68
CA SER A 191 -10.70 -2.05 -8.51
C SER A 191 -11.10 -2.51 -7.11
N ASN A 192 -10.72 -1.76 -6.08
CA ASN A 192 -10.94 -2.14 -4.69
C ASN A 192 -12.37 -1.85 -4.20
N VAL A 193 -13.05 -0.85 -4.79
CA VAL A 193 -14.44 -0.51 -4.42
C VAL A 193 -15.50 -1.22 -5.27
N LYS A 194 -15.13 -1.87 -6.38
CA LYS A 194 -16.11 -2.63 -7.19
C LYS A 194 -16.63 -3.83 -6.40
N GLY A 195 -17.93 -4.03 -6.40
CA GLY A 195 -18.56 -5.17 -5.72
C GLY A 195 -18.59 -6.46 -6.57
N PRO A 196 -18.85 -7.60 -5.95
CA PRO A 196 -18.90 -7.79 -4.51
C PRO A 196 -17.49 -7.76 -3.89
N VAL A 197 -17.40 -7.27 -2.65
CA VAL A 197 -16.15 -7.25 -1.87
C VAL A 197 -16.20 -8.28 -0.75
N ARG A 198 -15.05 -8.79 -0.35
CA ARG A 198 -14.95 -9.73 0.77
C ARG A 198 -14.84 -8.96 2.08
N VAL A 199 -15.41 -9.53 3.12
CA VAL A 199 -15.20 -9.14 4.52
C VAL A 199 -15.00 -10.41 5.34
N TYR A 200 -14.19 -10.34 6.39
CA TYR A 200 -13.99 -11.46 7.30
C TYR A 200 -14.95 -11.30 8.47
N ARG A 201 -15.89 -12.24 8.63
CA ARG A 201 -16.93 -12.19 9.67
C ARG A 201 -17.14 -13.57 10.29
N ASP A 202 -17.18 -13.59 11.62
CA ASP A 202 -17.34 -14.82 12.42
C ASP A 202 -16.38 -15.95 12.00
N GLY A 203 -15.12 -15.58 11.72
CA GLY A 203 -14.07 -16.52 11.36
C GLY A 203 -14.11 -17.00 9.90
N SER A 204 -14.88 -16.35 9.02
CA SER A 204 -15.04 -16.75 7.62
C SER A 204 -15.13 -15.56 6.67
N TRP A 205 -14.63 -15.73 5.44
CA TRP A 205 -14.85 -14.72 4.39
C TRP A 205 -16.24 -14.83 3.81
N ILE A 206 -16.95 -13.72 3.79
CA ILE A 206 -18.23 -13.56 3.11
C ILE A 206 -18.13 -12.46 2.07
N SER A 207 -18.94 -12.53 1.02
CA SER A 207 -19.03 -11.48 0.00
C SER A 207 -20.24 -10.59 0.28
N VAL A 208 -20.02 -9.28 0.19
CA VAL A 208 -21.08 -8.26 0.37
C VAL A 208 -21.08 -7.28 -0.79
N ASN A 209 -22.24 -6.75 -1.14
CA ASN A 209 -22.30 -5.62 -2.05
C ASN A 209 -22.01 -4.33 -1.25
N PRO A 210 -20.99 -3.54 -1.58
CA PRO A 210 -20.61 -2.35 -0.80
C PRO A 210 -21.76 -1.40 -0.52
N LEU A 211 -22.60 -1.11 -1.51
CA LEU A 211 -23.68 -0.12 -1.41
C LEU A 211 -24.81 -0.53 -0.43
N ASP A 212 -24.96 -1.82 -0.15
CA ASP A 212 -25.97 -2.33 0.80
C ASP A 212 -25.46 -2.31 2.26
N HIS A 213 -24.19 -2.01 2.48
CA HIS A 213 -23.52 -2.11 3.77
C HIS A 213 -22.77 -0.83 4.17
N GLY A 214 -23.29 0.34 3.76
CA GLY A 214 -22.76 1.63 4.21
C GLY A 214 -22.87 1.81 5.72
N ILE A 215 -21.83 2.37 6.33
CA ILE A 215 -21.81 2.73 7.75
C ILE A 215 -21.46 4.19 7.93
N ASP A 216 -22.12 4.85 8.86
CA ASP A 216 -21.80 6.22 9.19
C ASP A 216 -20.60 6.28 10.14
N LEU A 217 -19.61 7.08 9.77
CA LEU A 217 -18.38 7.30 10.51
C LEU A 217 -18.34 8.76 10.97
N GLU A 218 -18.10 8.95 12.25
CA GLU A 218 -17.69 10.25 12.77
C GLU A 218 -16.21 10.49 12.41
N MET A 219 -15.96 11.59 11.76
CA MET A 219 -14.64 12.01 11.30
C MET A 219 -13.93 12.87 12.35
N THR A 220 -12.63 13.13 12.16
CA THR A 220 -11.83 13.98 13.06
C THR A 220 -12.34 15.41 13.18
N ASP A 221 -13.01 15.93 12.17
CA ASP A 221 -13.61 17.26 12.15
C ASP A 221 -15.04 17.29 12.73
N GLY A 222 -15.52 16.18 13.30
CA GLY A 222 -16.87 16.02 13.85
C GLY A 222 -17.95 15.81 12.78
N SER A 223 -17.63 15.81 11.49
CA SER A 223 -18.59 15.50 10.43
C SER A 223 -18.92 14.01 10.40
N ILE A 224 -20.12 13.66 9.97
CA ILE A 224 -20.51 12.27 9.73
C ILE A 224 -20.46 12.00 8.24
N LYS A 225 -19.79 10.91 7.85
CA LYS A 225 -19.68 10.48 6.46
C LYS A 225 -20.02 9.01 6.34
N THR A 226 -20.76 8.65 5.30
CA THR A 226 -21.00 7.24 5.00
C THR A 226 -19.77 6.66 4.32
N ALA A 227 -19.27 5.56 4.87
CA ALA A 227 -18.20 4.75 4.30
C ALA A 227 -18.75 3.37 3.92
N TYR A 228 -18.20 2.78 2.89
CA TYR A 228 -18.64 1.49 2.35
C TYR A 228 -17.53 0.46 2.41
N PRO A 229 -17.86 -0.83 2.54
CA PRO A 229 -16.88 -1.90 2.45
C PRO A 229 -16.01 -1.78 1.20
N VAL A 230 -14.74 -2.04 1.37
CA VAL A 230 -13.72 -2.03 0.30
C VAL A 230 -12.87 -3.29 0.42
N GLU A 231 -12.45 -3.83 -0.71
CA GLU A 231 -11.50 -4.94 -0.73
C GLU A 231 -10.07 -4.40 -0.52
N ALA A 232 -9.35 -4.99 0.43
CA ALA A 232 -8.00 -4.56 0.77
C ALA A 232 -7.16 -5.76 1.26
N PRO A 233 -5.83 -5.76 1.08
CA PRO A 233 -4.96 -6.87 1.48
C PRO A 233 -5.07 -7.27 2.94
N GLU A 234 -5.37 -6.34 3.85
CA GLU A 234 -5.53 -6.55 5.29
C GLU A 234 -6.64 -7.58 5.59
N LEU A 235 -7.69 -7.64 4.75
CA LEU A 235 -8.74 -8.65 4.85
C LEU A 235 -8.20 -10.08 4.62
N ILE A 236 -7.08 -10.21 3.91
CA ILE A 236 -6.46 -11.50 3.58
C ILE A 236 -5.35 -11.83 4.57
N THR A 237 -4.54 -10.85 4.96
CA THR A 237 -3.30 -11.05 5.70
C THR A 237 -3.52 -11.03 7.22
N ILE A 238 -4.36 -10.14 7.73
CA ILE A 238 -4.62 -10.03 9.18
C ILE A 238 -5.23 -11.31 9.75
N PRO A 239 -6.28 -11.94 9.16
CA PRO A 239 -6.79 -13.20 9.70
C PRO A 239 -5.78 -14.36 9.70
N ARG A 240 -4.77 -14.31 8.81
CA ARG A 240 -3.68 -15.30 8.78
C ARG A 240 -2.67 -15.07 9.89
N CYS A 241 -2.38 -13.83 10.23
CA CYS A 241 -1.41 -13.46 11.28
C CYS A 241 -2.04 -13.38 12.68
N VAL A 242 -3.36 -13.19 12.75
CA VAL A 242 -4.15 -13.05 13.99
C VAL A 242 -5.32 -14.05 13.95
N PRO A 243 -5.05 -15.37 14.03
CA PRO A 243 -6.06 -16.39 13.79
C PRO A 243 -7.21 -16.41 14.82
N GLN A 244 -7.06 -15.76 15.97
CA GLN A 244 -8.11 -15.60 16.97
C GLN A 244 -9.09 -14.47 16.68
N VAL A 245 -8.81 -13.59 15.70
CA VAL A 245 -9.74 -12.51 15.34
C VAL A 245 -11.02 -13.08 14.72
N ARG A 246 -12.16 -12.55 15.11
CA ARG A 246 -13.46 -12.99 14.57
C ARG A 246 -13.89 -12.18 13.37
N ASN A 247 -13.62 -10.88 13.39
CA ASN A 247 -14.09 -9.97 12.35
C ASN A 247 -12.97 -9.03 11.91
N VAL A 248 -12.76 -8.94 10.59
CA VAL A 248 -11.90 -7.93 9.96
C VAL A 248 -12.69 -7.27 8.84
N SER A 249 -12.70 -5.95 8.82
CA SER A 249 -13.37 -5.18 7.79
C SER A 249 -12.58 -3.94 7.42
N CYS A 250 -12.60 -3.62 6.13
CA CYS A 250 -12.07 -2.37 5.59
C CYS A 250 -13.24 -1.56 5.04
N VAL A 251 -13.32 -0.28 5.38
CA VAL A 251 -14.34 0.64 4.86
C VAL A 251 -13.68 1.89 4.33
N PHE A 252 -14.22 2.42 3.24
CA PHE A 252 -13.65 3.53 2.50
C PHE A 252 -14.68 4.62 2.25
N THR A 253 -14.24 5.86 2.37
CA THR A 253 -14.99 7.05 1.92
C THR A 253 -14.04 8.04 1.26
N ILE A 254 -14.57 8.88 0.38
CA ILE A 254 -13.80 9.94 -0.28
C ILE A 254 -14.48 11.29 -0.08
N THR A 255 -13.71 12.35 0.07
CA THR A 255 -14.18 13.72 0.25
C THR A 255 -13.89 14.55 -0.98
N PRO A 256 -14.83 15.39 -1.44
CA PRO A 256 -16.18 15.60 -0.88
C PRO A 256 -17.14 14.40 -1.11
N PRO A 257 -18.30 14.34 -0.43
CA PRO A 257 -19.24 13.21 -0.54
C PRO A 257 -19.72 12.91 -1.95
N GLU A 258 -19.78 13.93 -2.79
CA GLU A 258 -20.14 13.81 -4.21
C GLU A 258 -19.10 12.98 -4.99
N MET A 259 -17.81 13.09 -4.66
CA MET A 259 -16.77 12.22 -5.24
C MET A 259 -16.99 10.76 -4.82
N SER A 260 -17.38 10.52 -3.58
CA SER A 260 -17.73 9.19 -3.11
C SER A 260 -18.87 8.59 -3.96
N LYS A 261 -19.96 9.35 -4.15
CA LYS A 261 -21.08 8.92 -5.02
C LYS A 261 -20.63 8.61 -6.44
N LEU A 262 -19.74 9.44 -6.99
CA LEU A 262 -19.21 9.24 -8.35
C LEU A 262 -18.37 7.96 -8.44
N VAL A 263 -17.48 7.73 -7.49
CA VAL A 263 -16.63 6.53 -7.42
C VAL A 263 -17.50 5.26 -7.36
N TYR A 264 -18.48 5.22 -6.45
CA TYR A 264 -19.35 4.05 -6.30
C TYR A 264 -20.30 3.83 -7.48
N ARG A 265 -20.75 4.89 -8.15
CA ARG A 265 -21.49 4.76 -9.41
C ARG A 265 -20.64 4.09 -10.49
N GLU A 266 -19.41 4.51 -10.66
CA GLU A 266 -18.49 3.88 -11.63
C GLU A 266 -18.13 2.44 -11.22
N ALA A 267 -17.96 2.18 -9.94
CA ALA A 267 -17.72 0.83 -9.41
C ALA A 267 -18.90 -0.13 -9.70
N GLU A 268 -20.12 0.36 -9.59
CA GLU A 268 -21.32 -0.42 -9.92
C GLU A 268 -21.37 -0.77 -11.42
N ARG A 269 -21.01 0.15 -12.31
CA ARG A 269 -20.90 -0.09 -13.76
C ARG A 269 -19.86 -1.18 -14.08
N ILE A 270 -18.71 -1.15 -13.36
CA ILE A 270 -17.69 -2.21 -13.49
C ILE A 270 -18.28 -3.55 -13.04
N SER A 271 -18.97 -3.58 -11.90
CA SER A 271 -19.55 -4.81 -11.32
C SER A 271 -20.61 -5.45 -12.23
N ARG A 272 -21.33 -4.62 -13.00
CA ARG A 272 -22.30 -5.08 -14.01
C ARG A 272 -21.66 -5.48 -15.35
N GLY A 273 -20.35 -5.32 -15.50
CA GLY A 273 -19.63 -5.60 -16.74
C GLY A 273 -19.90 -4.58 -17.87
N GLU A 274 -20.45 -3.41 -17.56
CA GLU A 274 -20.73 -2.35 -18.54
C GLU A 274 -19.47 -1.67 -19.04
N VAL A 275 -18.47 -1.54 -18.17
CA VAL A 275 -17.18 -0.88 -18.45
C VAL A 275 -16.03 -1.59 -17.76
N SER A 276 -14.83 -1.48 -18.32
CA SER A 276 -13.59 -1.89 -17.66
C SER A 276 -13.19 -0.92 -16.54
N VAL A 277 -12.32 -1.37 -15.63
CA VAL A 277 -11.72 -0.53 -14.58
C VAL A 277 -11.07 0.72 -15.17
N LYS A 278 -10.36 0.59 -16.29
CA LYS A 278 -9.70 1.70 -16.97
C LYS A 278 -10.69 2.72 -17.57
N GLU A 279 -11.78 2.24 -18.15
CA GLU A 279 -12.83 3.11 -18.71
C GLU A 279 -13.60 3.84 -17.60
N ALA A 280 -13.92 3.16 -16.51
CA ALA A 280 -14.54 3.77 -15.33
C ALA A 280 -13.65 4.85 -14.71
N SER A 281 -12.35 4.55 -14.53
CA SER A 281 -11.38 5.54 -14.03
C SER A 281 -11.24 6.74 -14.97
N ARG A 282 -11.29 6.52 -16.28
CA ARG A 282 -11.33 7.60 -17.29
C ARG A 282 -12.57 8.45 -17.13
N SER A 283 -13.76 7.84 -17.08
CA SER A 283 -15.06 8.53 -16.89
C SER A 283 -15.06 9.39 -15.62
N PHE A 284 -14.51 8.85 -14.53
CA PHE A 284 -14.34 9.58 -13.28
C PHE A 284 -13.47 10.83 -13.46
N LEU A 285 -12.25 10.69 -14.01
CA LEU A 285 -11.33 11.80 -14.23
C LEU A 285 -11.89 12.86 -15.21
N GLU A 286 -12.62 12.43 -16.26
CA GLU A 286 -13.32 13.34 -17.18
C GLU A 286 -14.39 14.16 -16.46
N THR A 287 -15.13 13.54 -15.56
CA THR A 287 -16.16 14.22 -14.76
C THR A 287 -15.52 15.24 -13.83
N LEU A 288 -14.41 14.91 -13.17
CA LEU A 288 -13.66 15.85 -12.34
C LEU A 288 -13.08 17.02 -13.16
N ALA A 289 -12.55 16.74 -14.35
CA ALA A 289 -11.99 17.78 -15.22
C ALA A 289 -13.03 18.82 -15.68
N ARG A 290 -14.28 18.38 -15.90
CA ARG A 290 -15.39 19.24 -16.31
C ARG A 290 -16.01 20.05 -15.17
N ASN A 291 -15.89 19.61 -13.94
CA ASN A 291 -16.56 20.18 -12.75
C ASN A 291 -15.54 20.48 -11.64
N ARG A 292 -14.56 21.34 -11.94
CA ARG A 292 -13.45 21.62 -11.01
C ARG A 292 -13.91 22.22 -9.67
N GLU A 293 -14.89 23.12 -9.71
CA GLU A 293 -15.47 23.76 -8.52
C GLU A 293 -16.15 22.78 -7.57
N PHE A 294 -16.50 21.62 -8.07
CA PHE A 294 -17.22 20.58 -7.32
C PHE A 294 -16.35 19.89 -6.26
N TRP A 295 -15.04 19.77 -6.49
CA TRP A 295 -14.12 19.07 -5.60
C TRP A 295 -12.99 19.96 -5.05
N LEU A 296 -12.81 21.17 -5.58
CA LEU A 296 -11.93 22.19 -5.01
C LEU A 296 -12.58 22.74 -3.74
N THR A 297 -12.11 22.28 -2.59
CA THR A 297 -12.75 22.63 -1.31
C THR A 297 -12.07 23.79 -0.58
N GLY A 298 -10.86 24.17 -0.99
CA GLY A 298 -10.03 25.18 -0.33
C GLY A 298 -9.62 24.78 1.10
N LYS A 299 -9.96 23.55 1.54
CA LYS A 299 -9.60 23.02 2.85
C LYS A 299 -8.33 22.18 2.69
N ALA A 300 -7.40 22.32 3.63
CA ALA A 300 -6.29 21.39 3.76
C ALA A 300 -6.87 20.03 4.16
N PRO A 301 -6.91 19.06 3.27
CA PRO A 301 -7.45 17.76 3.58
C PRO A 301 -6.37 16.92 4.24
N GLY A 302 -6.79 15.90 4.94
CA GLY A 302 -5.94 14.86 5.44
C GLY A 302 -6.35 13.52 4.84
N TRP A 303 -5.38 12.69 4.56
CA TRP A 303 -5.61 11.26 4.57
C TRP A 303 -5.91 10.89 6.02
N ASP A 304 -7.13 10.45 6.30
CA ASP A 304 -7.48 9.95 7.62
C ASP A 304 -7.62 8.43 7.53
N MET A 305 -6.67 7.73 8.11
CA MET A 305 -6.73 6.29 8.29
C MET A 305 -6.84 6.01 9.78
N ARG A 306 -7.82 5.19 10.16
CA ARG A 306 -7.99 4.75 11.54
C ARG A 306 -8.22 3.27 11.60
N ILE A 307 -7.54 2.64 12.53
CA ILE A 307 -7.78 1.26 12.91
C ILE A 307 -8.55 1.29 14.23
N VAL A 308 -9.70 0.64 14.25
CA VAL A 308 -10.52 0.51 15.46
C VAL A 308 -10.60 -0.96 15.79
N MET A 309 -10.20 -1.30 17.02
CA MET A 309 -10.23 -2.67 17.53
C MET A 309 -11.15 -2.75 18.73
N THR A 310 -11.89 -3.83 18.85
CA THR A 310 -12.67 -4.16 20.05
C THR A 310 -12.29 -5.56 20.53
N GLY A 311 -12.32 -5.72 21.84
CA GLY A 311 -11.92 -6.97 22.47
C GLY A 311 -11.98 -6.88 23.99
N TRP A 312 -11.22 -7.71 24.67
CA TRP A 312 -11.23 -7.85 26.11
C TRP A 312 -9.86 -7.54 26.70
N LYS A 313 -9.85 -6.83 27.84
CA LYS A 313 -8.67 -6.55 28.65
C LYS A 313 -9.07 -6.58 30.13
N ASP A 314 -8.35 -7.37 30.93
CA ASP A 314 -8.59 -7.53 32.38
C ASP A 314 -10.07 -7.83 32.71
N GLY A 315 -10.71 -8.69 31.91
CA GLY A 315 -12.10 -9.10 32.06
C GLY A 315 -13.15 -8.02 31.70
N ARG A 316 -12.74 -6.90 31.10
CA ARG A 316 -13.60 -5.81 30.64
C ARG A 316 -13.51 -5.65 29.12
N GLN A 317 -14.62 -5.31 28.52
CA GLN A 317 -14.63 -4.98 27.11
C GLN A 317 -14.00 -3.61 26.89
N ALA A 318 -13.11 -3.55 25.88
CA ALA A 318 -12.37 -2.36 25.53
C ALA A 318 -12.46 -2.06 24.03
N ARG A 319 -12.46 -0.78 23.70
CA ARG A 319 -12.30 -0.26 22.34
C ARG A 319 -11.00 0.52 22.28
N TYR A 320 -10.17 0.16 21.34
CA TYR A 320 -8.92 0.86 21.05
C TYR A 320 -8.96 1.42 19.64
N ALA A 321 -8.46 2.64 19.47
CA ALA A 321 -8.30 3.24 18.17
C ALA A 321 -6.86 3.73 18.02
N CYS A 322 -6.25 3.47 16.88
CA CYS A 322 -4.96 4.02 16.49
C CYS A 322 -4.98 4.53 15.06
N TRP A 323 -4.08 5.45 14.77
CA TRP A 323 -3.96 6.07 13.46
C TRP A 323 -2.51 6.48 13.22
N PRO A 324 -1.97 6.29 12.02
CA PRO A 324 -0.66 6.82 11.69
C PRO A 324 -0.73 8.34 11.63
N ILE A 325 0.26 8.99 12.23
CA ILE A 325 0.49 10.40 11.99
C ILE A 325 1.26 10.49 10.68
N ARG A 326 1.01 11.51 9.90
CA ARG A 326 1.44 11.72 8.53
C ARG A 326 2.82 11.11 8.20
N ILE A 327 2.84 10.14 7.31
CA ILE A 327 4.04 9.66 6.64
C ILE A 327 4.16 10.37 5.30
N ALA A 328 5.32 10.96 5.03
CA ALA A 328 5.51 11.81 3.86
C ALA A 328 5.34 11.08 2.52
N SER A 329 5.58 9.77 2.49
CA SER A 329 5.40 8.93 1.30
C SER A 329 5.26 7.46 1.66
N THR A 330 4.37 6.76 0.97
CA THR A 330 4.24 5.29 1.05
C THR A 330 5.53 4.56 0.65
N SER A 331 6.46 5.23 -0.03
CA SER A 331 7.74 4.65 -0.43
C SER A 331 8.79 4.60 0.70
N ILE A 332 8.58 5.31 1.81
CA ILE A 332 9.48 5.24 2.98
C ILE A 332 9.43 3.85 3.62
N PRO A 333 8.26 3.31 3.99
CA PRO A 333 8.16 1.95 4.51
C PRO A 333 8.76 0.90 3.56
N LEU A 334 8.55 1.02 2.26
CA LEU A 334 9.15 0.14 1.26
C LEU A 334 10.68 0.17 1.31
N ALA A 335 11.28 1.36 1.36
CA ALA A 335 12.73 1.49 1.44
C ALA A 335 13.28 0.94 2.75
N VAL A 336 12.61 1.20 3.88
CA VAL A 336 12.98 0.68 5.20
C VAL A 336 12.88 -0.85 5.22
N ALA A 337 11.83 -1.44 4.66
CA ALA A 337 11.69 -2.89 4.55
C ALA A 337 12.84 -3.51 3.74
N ALA A 338 13.18 -2.92 2.60
CA ALA A 338 14.33 -3.37 1.79
C ALA A 338 15.64 -3.33 2.60
N LEU A 339 15.89 -2.26 3.35
CA LEU A 339 17.08 -2.13 4.19
C LEU A 339 17.09 -3.13 5.34
N THR A 340 15.94 -3.43 5.94
CA THR A 340 15.78 -4.41 7.02
C THR A 340 16.05 -5.83 6.52
N ILE A 341 15.54 -6.18 5.34
CA ILE A 341 15.84 -7.46 4.67
C ILE A 341 17.35 -7.56 4.37
N LEU A 342 17.95 -6.54 3.78
CA LEU A 342 19.37 -6.50 3.43
C LEU A 342 20.31 -6.54 4.65
N ARG A 343 19.85 -6.17 5.83
CA ARG A 343 20.61 -6.37 7.09
C ARG A 343 20.58 -7.79 7.60
N GLY A 344 19.66 -8.63 7.09
CA GLY A 344 19.42 -9.98 7.57
C GLY A 344 18.51 -10.04 8.81
N ASP A 345 17.81 -8.96 9.14
CA ASP A 345 16.91 -8.89 10.28
C ASP A 345 15.60 -9.68 10.02
N VAL A 346 15.30 -10.01 8.76
CA VAL A 346 14.23 -10.92 8.38
C VAL A 346 14.79 -12.33 8.17
N SER A 347 14.60 -13.19 9.16
CA SER A 347 15.08 -14.58 9.11
C SER A 347 14.14 -15.53 8.36
N MET A 348 12.87 -15.17 8.22
CA MET A 348 11.87 -15.95 7.51
C MET A 348 12.19 -16.08 6.01
N ARG A 349 11.77 -17.20 5.43
CA ARG A 349 11.81 -17.43 3.99
C ARG A 349 10.43 -17.85 3.52
N GLY A 350 10.05 -17.37 2.33
CA GLY A 350 8.70 -17.50 1.80
C GLY A 350 8.13 -16.16 1.37
N VAL A 351 6.82 -16.12 1.13
CA VAL A 351 6.06 -14.89 0.84
C VAL A 351 5.16 -14.56 2.02
N PHE A 352 5.31 -13.40 2.59
CA PHE A 352 4.58 -12.99 3.78
C PHE A 352 4.33 -11.48 3.84
N PRO A 353 3.28 -11.05 4.57
CA PRO A 353 3.00 -9.65 4.78
C PRO A 353 3.90 -9.05 5.88
N PRO A 354 3.96 -7.71 6.02
CA PRO A 354 4.81 -7.01 6.99
C PRO A 354 4.53 -7.41 8.45
N GLU A 355 3.27 -7.62 8.79
CA GLU A 355 2.85 -8.01 10.15
C GLU A 355 3.36 -9.39 10.59
N ALA A 356 3.81 -10.22 9.66
CA ALA A 356 4.38 -11.51 9.97
C ALA A 356 5.88 -11.44 10.34
N CYS A 357 6.59 -10.39 9.95
CA CYS A 357 8.06 -10.37 10.00
C CYS A 357 8.69 -9.15 10.66
N PHE A 358 8.00 -8.01 10.76
CA PHE A 358 8.59 -6.82 11.36
C PHE A 358 8.08 -6.60 12.79
N GLU A 359 8.99 -6.21 13.70
CA GLU A 359 8.58 -5.70 15.00
C GLU A 359 8.14 -4.23 14.82
N PRO A 360 6.88 -3.90 15.21
CA PRO A 360 6.28 -2.61 14.86
C PRO A 360 7.08 -1.39 15.30
N MET A 361 7.50 -1.36 16.58
CA MET A 361 8.15 -0.15 17.12
C MET A 361 9.53 0.07 16.51
N SER A 362 10.33 -0.98 16.38
CA SER A 362 11.65 -0.89 15.73
C SER A 362 11.52 -0.45 14.28
N PHE A 363 10.47 -0.94 13.57
CA PHE A 363 10.21 -0.53 12.20
C PHE A 363 9.81 0.96 12.11
N PHE A 364 8.95 1.43 13.02
CA PHE A 364 8.53 2.84 13.07
C PHE A 364 9.69 3.78 13.41
N GLU A 365 10.56 3.41 14.34
CA GLU A 365 11.77 4.17 14.66
C GLU A 365 12.68 4.33 13.42
N GLU A 366 12.80 3.28 12.62
CA GLU A 366 13.59 3.35 11.39
C GLU A 366 12.89 4.19 10.30
N VAL A 367 11.56 4.09 10.15
CA VAL A 367 10.78 4.96 9.26
C VAL A 367 10.99 6.44 9.61
N ALA A 368 11.04 6.78 10.91
CA ALA A 368 11.28 8.15 11.37
C ALA A 368 12.58 8.75 10.83
N LEU A 369 13.65 7.97 10.68
CA LEU A 369 14.93 8.44 10.17
C LEU A 369 14.88 8.91 8.71
N TYR A 370 13.87 8.45 7.96
CA TYR A 370 13.68 8.80 6.54
C TYR A 370 12.60 9.85 6.33
N MET A 371 11.93 10.28 7.40
CA MET A 371 10.98 11.39 7.33
C MET A 371 11.69 12.71 7.03
N PRO A 372 11.00 13.72 6.48
CA PRO A 372 11.52 15.08 6.40
C PRO A 372 11.99 15.59 7.76
N PRO A 373 13.05 16.41 7.83
CA PRO A 373 13.62 16.88 9.10
C PRO A 373 12.59 17.51 10.04
N GLU A 374 11.62 18.24 9.50
CA GLU A 374 10.53 18.90 10.25
C GLU A 374 9.50 17.93 10.83
N ASP A 375 9.55 16.67 10.43
CA ASP A 375 8.61 15.62 10.87
C ASP A 375 9.29 14.53 11.71
N GLN A 376 10.62 14.49 11.80
CA GLN A 376 11.36 13.41 12.48
C GLN A 376 11.06 13.31 13.97
N ASP A 377 10.83 14.44 14.65
CA ASP A 377 10.51 14.48 16.08
C ASP A 377 9.02 14.31 16.39
N LYS A 378 8.17 14.18 15.35
CA LYS A 378 6.74 14.01 15.55
C LYS A 378 6.39 12.54 15.78
N PRO A 379 5.39 12.26 16.64
CA PRO A 379 4.91 10.88 16.80
C PRO A 379 4.50 10.29 15.45
N LEU A 380 4.84 9.03 15.18
CA LEU A 380 4.46 8.34 13.94
C LEU A 380 3.04 7.80 13.97
N TYR A 381 2.43 7.71 15.15
CA TYR A 381 1.05 7.29 15.32
C TYR A 381 0.43 7.96 16.54
N GLY A 382 -0.91 8.01 16.55
CA GLY A 382 -1.72 8.36 17.71
C GLY A 382 -2.55 7.17 18.16
N GLU A 383 -2.92 7.13 19.42
CA GLU A 383 -3.73 6.05 19.99
C GLU A 383 -4.72 6.56 21.04
N SER A 384 -5.82 5.85 21.23
CA SER A 384 -6.77 6.06 22.32
C SER A 384 -7.41 4.75 22.74
N MET A 385 -7.72 4.61 24.03
CA MET A 385 -8.40 3.43 24.57
C MET A 385 -9.59 3.88 25.42
N THR A 386 -10.71 3.23 25.25
CA THR A 386 -11.95 3.46 26.01
C THR A 386 -12.52 2.14 26.47
N TRP A 387 -13.08 2.14 27.69
CA TRP A 387 -13.79 0.99 28.24
C TRP A 387 -15.26 1.05 27.83
N MET A 388 -15.82 -0.08 27.48
CA MET A 388 -17.21 -0.22 27.07
C MET A 388 -18.07 -0.82 28.19
#